data_e7709dae6b2e96eb993fd8f1f13d8f00
#
_entry.id   e7709dae6b2e96eb993fd8f1f13d8f00
#
_cell.length_a   1.000
_cell.length_b   1.000
_cell.length_c   1.000
_cell.angle_alpha   90.00
_cell.angle_beta   90.00
_cell.angle_gamma   90.00
#
_symmetry.space_group_name_H-M   'P 1'
#
loop_
_entity.id
_entity.type
_entity.pdbx_description
1 polymer ?
#
loop_
_entity_poly.entity_id
_entity_poly.type
_entity_poly.pdbx_seq_one_letter_code
_entity_poly.pdbx_strand_id
1 'polypeptide(L)'
;MWRSRLTRWVFGKRESLFWGAGGAVALAVVLLSCSTTSRTIVAPPSIPGAEFVGSEECATCHEQIVRDFRTATHARLQTKKVIVSKSTAKGGGEISKQTTDMGCESCHGPGSLHVKAGGGAGTIVNPRKSPETCFQCHLEVRAAFALPHHHPVLEGKMSCADCHEVHKGIAIKGAPTNIQQKLKAGGFAFLSKNETCFECHTQQRGPFVYEHEALRQGCTVCHSPHGSVNQRLLNERNATLCIKCHFQEQKSPGHIFIGDVDHSSFLQQGTCWSAGCHEEPHGSNVTPLLRY
;
A
#
# COMPACT_ATOMS: atom_id res chain seq x y z
N MET A 1 78.86 -30.93 12.99
CA MET A 1 77.93 -29.99 12.34
C MET A 1 76.72 -30.76 11.82
N TRP A 2 75.74 -31.02 12.68
CA TRP A 2 74.52 -31.72 12.29
C TRP A 2 73.44 -31.41 13.32
N ARG A 3 72.62 -30.39 13.07
CA ARG A 3 71.34 -30.10 13.75
C ARG A 3 70.66 -28.92 13.03
N SER A 4 69.67 -29.19 12.22
CA SER A 4 68.51 -28.28 11.97
C SER A 4 67.71 -28.71 10.72
N ARG A 5 66.96 -29.79 10.76
CA ARG A 5 65.99 -30.10 9.71
C ARG A 5 64.74 -30.83 10.21
N LEU A 6 64.33 -30.69 11.45
CA LEU A 6 63.17 -31.47 11.97
C LEU A 6 62.05 -30.63 12.59
N THR A 7 62.10 -29.31 12.51
CA THR A 7 61.05 -28.50 13.16
C THR A 7 60.08 -27.76 12.17
N ARG A 8 60.19 -28.05 10.89
CA ARG A 8 59.39 -27.30 9.89
C ARG A 8 58.13 -28.01 9.35
N TRP A 9 57.84 -29.25 9.81
CA TRP A 9 56.77 -30.08 9.25
C TRP A 9 55.52 -30.20 10.12
N VAL A 10 55.54 -29.70 11.35
CA VAL A 10 54.41 -29.87 12.29
C VAL A 10 53.46 -28.65 12.30
N PHE A 11 53.92 -27.45 11.89
CA PHE A 11 53.11 -26.25 11.93
C PHE A 11 52.18 -26.08 10.71
N GLY A 12 52.51 -26.63 9.55
CA GLY A 12 51.73 -26.44 8.34
C GLY A 12 50.38 -27.19 8.27
N LYS A 13 50.22 -28.26 9.06
CA LYS A 13 48.97 -29.05 9.06
C LYS A 13 47.90 -28.55 10.03
N ARG A 14 48.25 -27.76 11.01
CA ARG A 14 47.29 -27.21 11.99
C ARG A 14 46.56 -25.97 11.48
N GLU A 15 47.15 -25.15 10.68
CA GLU A 15 46.52 -23.95 10.13
C GLU A 15 45.49 -24.30 9.05
N SER A 16 45.76 -25.30 8.22
CA SER A 16 44.79 -25.71 7.18
C SER A 16 43.51 -26.35 7.75
N LEU A 17 43.57 -26.97 8.94
CA LEU A 17 42.39 -27.50 9.61
C LEU A 17 41.51 -26.40 10.23
N PHE A 18 42.12 -25.33 10.74
CA PHE A 18 41.37 -24.17 11.28
C PHE A 18 40.66 -23.38 10.21
N TRP A 19 41.27 -23.16 9.03
CA TRP A 19 40.65 -22.51 7.91
C TRP A 19 39.51 -23.33 7.29
N GLY A 20 39.64 -24.62 7.20
CA GLY A 20 38.59 -25.54 6.74
C GLY A 20 37.39 -25.59 7.69
N ALA A 21 37.61 -25.63 9.00
CA ALA A 21 36.54 -25.65 9.98
C ALA A 21 35.82 -24.31 10.06
N GLY A 22 36.54 -23.16 9.99
CA GLY A 22 35.95 -21.84 9.96
C GLY A 22 35.10 -21.59 8.69
N GLY A 23 35.56 -22.06 7.53
CA GLY A 23 34.84 -21.96 6.27
C GLY A 23 33.55 -22.84 6.29
N ALA A 24 33.60 -24.03 6.83
CA ALA A 24 32.45 -24.91 6.94
C ALA A 24 31.38 -24.34 7.91
N VAL A 25 31.78 -23.75 9.04
CA VAL A 25 30.87 -23.11 9.98
C VAL A 25 30.25 -21.85 9.35
N ALA A 26 31.01 -21.02 8.65
CA ALA A 26 30.49 -19.84 7.95
C ALA A 26 29.47 -20.26 6.85
N LEU A 27 29.77 -21.31 6.08
CA LEU A 27 28.86 -21.82 5.06
C LEU A 27 27.57 -22.39 5.68
N ALA A 28 27.68 -23.09 6.81
CA ALA A 28 26.52 -23.63 7.54
C ALA A 28 25.65 -22.50 8.11
N VAL A 29 26.24 -21.42 8.63
CA VAL A 29 25.50 -20.25 9.11
C VAL A 29 24.76 -19.54 7.95
N VAL A 30 25.39 -19.39 6.79
CA VAL A 30 24.76 -18.81 5.59
C VAL A 30 23.61 -19.70 5.09
N LEU A 31 23.78 -21.02 5.07
CA LEU A 31 22.73 -21.95 4.64
C LEU A 31 21.57 -22.01 5.63
N LEU A 32 21.82 -21.92 6.94
CA LEU A 32 20.79 -21.84 7.97
C LEU A 32 20.04 -20.50 7.95
N SER A 33 20.73 -19.39 7.63
CA SER A 33 20.12 -18.07 7.51
C SER A 33 19.13 -17.96 6.34
N CYS A 34 19.33 -18.72 5.26
CA CYS A 34 18.42 -18.74 4.12
C CYS A 34 17.17 -19.62 4.33
N SER A 35 17.14 -20.47 5.36
CA SER A 35 16.04 -21.43 5.57
C SER A 35 14.93 -20.92 6.50
N THR A 36 15.07 -19.75 7.11
CA THR A 36 14.13 -19.20 8.11
C THR A 36 13.24 -18.07 7.63
N THR A 37 13.06 -17.88 6.33
CA THR A 37 11.94 -17.06 5.84
C THR A 37 10.64 -17.83 6.01
N SER A 38 10.15 -17.92 7.25
CA SER A 38 8.75 -18.27 7.48
C SER A 38 7.90 -17.16 6.84
N ARG A 39 7.29 -17.45 5.68
CA ARG A 39 6.25 -16.59 5.14
C ARG A 39 5.12 -16.62 6.16
N THR A 40 4.94 -15.53 6.89
CA THR A 40 3.74 -15.36 7.70
C THR A 40 2.57 -15.25 6.74
N ILE A 41 1.89 -16.38 6.53
CA ILE A 41 0.61 -16.38 5.80
C ILE A 41 -0.38 -15.78 6.80
N VAL A 42 -0.81 -14.57 6.57
CA VAL A 42 -1.91 -13.97 7.34
C VAL A 42 -3.15 -14.76 6.92
N ALA A 43 -3.65 -15.62 7.81
CA ALA A 43 -4.91 -16.31 7.57
C ALA A 43 -6.04 -15.27 7.49
N PRO A 44 -6.94 -15.37 6.49
CA PRO A 44 -8.09 -14.47 6.44
C PRO A 44 -8.92 -14.62 7.71
N PRO A 45 -9.47 -13.53 8.27
CA PRO A 45 -10.37 -13.63 9.40
C PRO A 45 -11.58 -14.50 9.04
N SER A 46 -12.02 -15.33 9.97
CA SER A 46 -13.17 -16.22 9.79
C SER A 46 -13.99 -16.31 11.07
N ILE A 47 -15.27 -16.60 10.93
CA ILE A 47 -16.14 -16.91 12.07
C ILE A 47 -15.94 -18.39 12.43
N PRO A 48 -15.64 -18.73 13.69
CA PRO A 48 -15.44 -20.14 14.08
C PRO A 48 -16.65 -21.01 13.75
N GLY A 49 -16.40 -22.15 13.10
CA GLY A 49 -17.44 -23.08 12.69
C GLY A 49 -18.18 -22.72 11.40
N ALA A 50 -17.82 -21.62 10.73
CA ALA A 50 -18.37 -21.29 9.43
C ALA A 50 -17.65 -22.07 8.31
N GLU A 51 -18.42 -22.49 7.31
CA GLU A 51 -17.99 -23.21 6.11
C GLU A 51 -18.26 -22.37 4.85
N PHE A 52 -17.53 -22.64 3.78
CA PHE A 52 -17.72 -21.97 2.49
C PHE A 52 -19.01 -22.50 1.81
N VAL A 53 -19.82 -21.59 1.29
CA VAL A 53 -21.09 -21.91 0.60
C VAL A 53 -21.09 -21.52 -0.88
N GLY A 54 -20.15 -20.69 -1.29
CA GLY A 54 -20.05 -20.16 -2.66
C GLY A 54 -20.82 -18.87 -2.88
N SER A 55 -20.39 -18.12 -3.89
CA SER A 55 -20.94 -16.79 -4.20
C SER A 55 -22.40 -16.82 -4.69
N GLU A 56 -22.86 -17.95 -5.20
CA GLU A 56 -24.24 -18.11 -5.69
C GLU A 56 -25.26 -17.98 -4.55
N GLU A 57 -24.94 -18.52 -3.37
CA GLU A 57 -25.79 -18.39 -2.18
C GLU A 57 -25.95 -16.92 -1.75
N CYS A 58 -24.91 -16.12 -1.93
CA CYS A 58 -24.96 -14.70 -1.60
C CYS A 58 -25.93 -13.93 -2.52
N ALA A 59 -26.05 -14.35 -3.79
CA ALA A 59 -26.89 -13.68 -4.79
C ALA A 59 -28.36 -13.71 -4.45
N THR A 60 -28.84 -14.70 -3.68
CA THR A 60 -30.24 -14.83 -3.30
C THR A 60 -30.78 -13.65 -2.50
N CYS A 61 -29.94 -13.03 -1.68
CA CYS A 61 -30.27 -11.85 -0.86
C CYS A 61 -29.53 -10.57 -1.31
N HIS A 62 -28.35 -10.70 -1.90
CA HIS A 62 -27.48 -9.57 -2.28
C HIS A 62 -27.36 -9.40 -3.80
N GLU A 63 -28.45 -9.59 -4.54
CA GLU A 63 -28.48 -9.59 -6.02
C GLU A 63 -27.80 -8.36 -6.63
N GLN A 64 -28.11 -7.17 -6.13
CA GLN A 64 -27.55 -5.93 -6.67
C GLN A 64 -26.03 -5.85 -6.43
N ILE A 65 -25.54 -6.23 -5.24
CA ILE A 65 -24.12 -6.23 -4.92
C ILE A 65 -23.36 -7.23 -5.79
N VAL A 66 -23.92 -8.42 -5.99
CA VAL A 66 -23.32 -9.45 -6.86
C VAL A 66 -23.26 -8.98 -8.31
N ARG A 67 -24.31 -8.31 -8.79
CA ARG A 67 -24.35 -7.72 -10.13
C ARG A 67 -23.27 -6.64 -10.30
N ASP A 68 -23.17 -5.73 -9.36
CA ASP A 68 -22.18 -4.64 -9.37
C ASP A 68 -20.77 -5.18 -9.28
N PHE A 69 -20.54 -6.21 -8.44
CA PHE A 69 -19.23 -6.85 -8.26
C PHE A 69 -18.64 -7.38 -9.56
N ARG A 70 -19.44 -7.86 -10.50
CA ARG A 70 -18.97 -8.32 -11.82
C ARG A 70 -18.21 -7.22 -12.58
N THR A 71 -18.46 -5.95 -12.27
CA THR A 71 -17.76 -4.80 -12.86
C THR A 71 -16.52 -4.37 -12.07
N ALA A 72 -16.36 -4.88 -10.85
CA ALA A 72 -15.28 -4.50 -9.96
C ALA A 72 -13.92 -4.97 -10.44
N THR A 73 -12.89 -4.21 -10.08
CA THR A 73 -11.49 -4.59 -10.36
C THR A 73 -11.16 -5.95 -9.74
N HIS A 74 -11.62 -6.21 -8.52
CA HIS A 74 -11.38 -7.47 -7.82
C HIS A 74 -12.04 -8.69 -8.48
N ALA A 75 -13.21 -8.53 -9.09
CA ALA A 75 -13.88 -9.61 -9.82
C ALA A 75 -13.09 -10.10 -11.05
N ARG A 76 -12.18 -9.28 -11.58
CA ARG A 76 -11.34 -9.60 -12.74
C ARG A 76 -10.04 -10.32 -12.36
N LEU A 77 -9.74 -10.38 -11.07
CA LEU A 77 -8.55 -11.04 -10.56
C LEU A 77 -8.86 -12.52 -10.37
N GLN A 78 -8.48 -13.34 -11.33
CA GLN A 78 -8.50 -14.80 -11.17
C GLN A 78 -7.33 -15.20 -10.27
N THR A 79 -7.56 -15.36 -9.00
CA THR A 79 -6.59 -15.94 -8.08
C THR A 79 -6.71 -17.45 -8.16
N LYS A 80 -5.79 -18.09 -8.86
CA LYS A 80 -5.62 -19.56 -8.81
C LYS A 80 -5.08 -19.94 -7.44
N LYS A 81 -5.94 -20.15 -6.47
CA LYS A 81 -5.55 -20.70 -5.18
C LYS A 81 -5.36 -22.19 -5.33
N VAL A 82 -4.11 -22.64 -5.40
CA VAL A 82 -3.78 -24.06 -5.31
C VAL A 82 -3.89 -24.45 -3.84
N ILE A 83 -5.01 -25.04 -3.43
CA ILE A 83 -5.13 -25.63 -2.10
C ILE A 83 -4.51 -27.02 -2.20
N VAL A 84 -3.29 -27.14 -1.69
CA VAL A 84 -2.66 -28.45 -1.48
C VAL A 84 -3.15 -28.98 -0.13
N SER A 85 -4.25 -29.73 -0.12
CA SER A 85 -4.64 -30.48 1.06
C SER A 85 -3.75 -31.75 1.14
N LYS A 86 -2.83 -31.74 2.09
CA LYS A 86 -2.02 -32.92 2.41
C LYS A 86 -2.89 -33.85 3.27
N SER A 87 -3.54 -34.83 2.65
CA SER A 87 -4.18 -35.92 3.37
C SER A 87 -3.07 -36.81 3.98
N THR A 88 -3.04 -36.94 5.29
CA THR A 88 -2.13 -37.83 6.03
C THR A 88 -2.62 -39.28 6.09
N ALA A 89 -3.58 -39.65 5.23
CA ALA A 89 -3.99 -41.04 5.11
C ALA A 89 -2.95 -41.86 4.34
N LYS A 90 -2.52 -42.97 4.91
CA LYS A 90 -1.65 -43.98 4.28
C LYS A 90 -2.32 -44.54 3.02
N GLY A 91 -1.88 -44.07 1.86
CA GLY A 91 -2.38 -44.48 0.54
C GLY A 91 -2.46 -43.29 -0.37
N GLY A 92 -1.74 -43.32 -1.51
CA GLY A 92 -1.47 -42.24 -2.47
C GLY A 92 -2.59 -41.20 -2.56
N GLY A 93 -2.33 -40.05 -1.96
CA GLY A 93 -3.28 -38.97 -1.92
C GLY A 93 -3.39 -38.26 -3.29
N GLU A 94 -4.56 -38.23 -3.83
CA GLU A 94 -4.93 -37.45 -5.01
C GLU A 94 -4.80 -35.96 -4.69
N ILE A 95 -3.98 -35.24 -5.44
CA ILE A 95 -3.85 -33.79 -5.33
C ILE A 95 -5.04 -33.18 -6.06
N SER A 96 -6.11 -32.86 -5.35
CA SER A 96 -7.20 -32.12 -5.96
C SER A 96 -6.81 -30.65 -6.16
N LYS A 97 -6.70 -30.25 -7.41
CA LYS A 97 -6.43 -28.87 -7.81
C LYS A 97 -7.74 -28.13 -7.91
N GLN A 98 -8.17 -27.50 -6.83
CA GLN A 98 -9.38 -26.69 -6.83
C GLN A 98 -9.03 -25.24 -7.21
N THR A 99 -9.48 -24.82 -8.36
CA THR A 99 -9.37 -23.42 -8.81
C THR A 99 -10.61 -22.69 -8.30
N THR A 100 -10.43 -21.80 -7.33
CA THR A 100 -11.51 -20.93 -6.85
C THR A 100 -11.32 -19.53 -7.44
N ASP A 101 -12.32 -19.05 -8.15
CA ASP A 101 -12.37 -17.65 -8.58
C ASP A 101 -12.50 -16.73 -7.36
N MET A 102 -12.07 -15.46 -7.52
CA MET A 102 -12.24 -14.44 -6.49
C MET A 102 -13.74 -14.20 -6.28
N GLY A 103 -14.31 -14.82 -5.25
CA GLY A 103 -15.70 -14.68 -4.87
C GLY A 103 -15.88 -13.83 -3.62
N CYS A 104 -17.12 -13.68 -3.20
CA CYS A 104 -17.51 -12.91 -2.01
C CYS A 104 -16.76 -13.37 -0.75
N GLU A 105 -16.65 -14.67 -0.57
CA GLU A 105 -16.02 -15.29 0.59
C GLU A 105 -14.50 -15.13 0.65
N SER A 106 -13.85 -14.70 -0.44
CA SER A 106 -12.41 -14.33 -0.40
C SER A 106 -12.15 -13.13 0.52
N CYS A 107 -13.15 -12.26 0.67
CA CYS A 107 -13.10 -11.07 1.52
C CYS A 107 -13.94 -11.20 2.77
N HIS A 108 -15.12 -11.84 2.66
CA HIS A 108 -16.07 -11.97 3.75
C HIS A 108 -15.86 -13.21 4.62
N GLY A 109 -14.96 -14.11 4.22
CA GLY A 109 -14.78 -15.41 4.87
C GLY A 109 -15.96 -16.34 4.64
N PRO A 110 -15.94 -17.57 5.23
CA PRO A 110 -16.99 -18.57 5.07
C PRO A 110 -18.36 -18.06 5.52
N GLY A 111 -19.40 -18.26 4.66
CA GLY A 111 -20.72 -17.67 4.80
C GLY A 111 -21.81 -18.55 5.40
N SER A 112 -21.55 -19.83 5.71
CA SER A 112 -22.60 -20.79 6.09
C SER A 112 -23.44 -20.35 7.28
N LEU A 113 -22.81 -19.78 8.31
CA LEU A 113 -23.53 -19.30 9.50
C LEU A 113 -24.41 -18.09 9.19
N HIS A 114 -23.96 -17.23 8.29
CA HIS A 114 -24.73 -16.06 7.84
C HIS A 114 -25.97 -16.46 7.06
N VAL A 115 -25.83 -17.39 6.12
CA VAL A 115 -26.93 -17.94 5.33
C VAL A 115 -27.94 -18.65 6.24
N LYS A 116 -27.45 -19.53 7.13
CA LYS A 116 -28.29 -20.26 8.08
C LYS A 116 -29.09 -19.34 9.04
N ALA A 117 -28.48 -18.23 9.44
CA ALA A 117 -29.14 -17.25 10.30
C ALA A 117 -30.09 -16.30 9.55
N GLY A 118 -30.17 -16.40 8.23
CA GLY A 118 -30.95 -15.45 7.40
C GLY A 118 -30.37 -14.05 7.38
N GLY A 119 -29.06 -13.93 7.59
CA GLY A 119 -28.35 -12.65 7.68
C GLY A 119 -27.90 -12.29 9.09
N GLY A 120 -27.56 -11.03 9.29
CA GLY A 120 -27.21 -10.50 10.61
C GLY A 120 -25.72 -10.20 10.84
N ALA A 121 -25.46 -9.23 11.69
CA ALA A 121 -24.11 -8.83 12.07
C ALA A 121 -23.43 -9.91 12.94
N GLY A 122 -22.15 -10.13 12.73
CA GLY A 122 -21.36 -11.09 13.51
C GLY A 122 -21.41 -12.53 13.05
N THR A 123 -22.26 -12.87 12.07
CA THR A 123 -22.38 -14.21 11.48
C THR A 123 -21.50 -14.40 10.25
N ILE A 124 -20.87 -13.34 9.78
CA ILE A 124 -19.90 -13.29 8.67
C ILE A 124 -18.88 -12.20 8.94
N VAL A 125 -17.70 -12.31 8.38
CA VAL A 125 -16.67 -11.26 8.51
C VAL A 125 -17.12 -9.99 7.79
N ASN A 126 -16.99 -8.87 8.50
CA ASN A 126 -17.20 -7.55 7.91
C ASN A 126 -15.84 -6.90 7.60
N PRO A 127 -15.43 -6.81 6.33
CA PRO A 127 -14.14 -6.22 5.95
C PRO A 127 -13.98 -4.76 6.37
N ARG A 128 -15.06 -4.03 6.58
CA ARG A 128 -15.02 -2.67 7.12
C ARG A 128 -14.45 -2.61 8.55
N LYS A 129 -14.62 -3.69 9.31
CA LYS A 129 -14.12 -3.81 10.70
C LYS A 129 -12.86 -4.69 10.81
N SER A 130 -12.45 -5.30 9.70
CA SER A 130 -11.33 -6.25 9.65
C SER A 130 -10.44 -5.92 8.46
N PRO A 131 -9.54 -4.93 8.59
CA PRO A 131 -8.62 -4.55 7.51
C PRO A 131 -7.68 -5.69 7.11
N GLU A 132 -7.47 -6.70 7.97
CA GLU A 132 -6.71 -7.92 7.70
C GLU A 132 -7.24 -8.65 6.46
N THR A 133 -8.53 -8.56 6.19
CA THR A 133 -9.16 -9.10 4.99
C THR A 133 -8.53 -8.55 3.71
N CYS A 134 -8.16 -7.28 3.71
CA CYS A 134 -7.49 -6.62 2.60
C CYS A 134 -5.98 -6.91 2.60
N PHE A 135 -5.39 -6.88 3.78
CA PHE A 135 -3.95 -7.04 3.98
C PHE A 135 -3.41 -8.43 3.63
N GLN A 136 -4.26 -9.46 3.59
CA GLN A 136 -3.83 -10.79 3.11
C GLN A 136 -3.27 -10.76 1.67
N CYS A 137 -3.68 -9.79 0.86
CA CYS A 137 -3.19 -9.57 -0.50
C CYS A 137 -2.40 -8.26 -0.65
N HIS A 138 -2.79 -7.20 0.07
CA HIS A 138 -2.19 -5.87 0.03
C HIS A 138 -1.16 -5.67 1.17
N LEU A 139 -0.11 -6.52 1.18
CA LEU A 139 0.91 -6.49 2.24
C LEU A 139 1.73 -5.20 2.23
N GLU A 140 2.00 -4.65 1.06
CA GLU A 140 2.71 -3.38 0.90
C GLU A 140 1.91 -2.20 1.48
N VAL A 141 0.58 -2.25 1.35
CA VAL A 141 -0.32 -1.24 1.94
C VAL A 141 -0.32 -1.35 3.47
N ARG A 142 -0.33 -2.58 4.00
CA ARG A 142 -0.19 -2.78 5.46
C ARG A 142 1.12 -2.21 5.98
N ALA A 143 2.23 -2.43 5.25
CA ALA A 143 3.53 -1.87 5.61
C ALA A 143 3.52 -0.33 5.57
N ALA A 144 2.82 0.27 4.60
CA ALA A 144 2.68 1.72 4.53
C ALA A 144 1.91 2.28 5.74
N PHE A 145 0.83 1.65 6.18
CA PHE A 145 0.10 2.04 7.39
C PHE A 145 0.90 1.88 8.69
N ALA A 146 1.99 1.14 8.69
CA ALA A 146 2.91 1.04 9.84
C ALA A 146 3.95 2.17 9.90
N LEU A 147 4.00 3.07 8.90
CA LEU A 147 4.89 4.22 8.89
C LEU A 147 4.46 5.27 9.94
N PRO A 148 5.37 6.16 10.36
CA PRO A 148 5.12 7.13 11.44
C PRO A 148 3.92 8.06 11.21
N HIS A 149 3.63 8.39 9.95
CA HIS A 149 2.51 9.24 9.56
C HIS A 149 1.59 8.44 8.64
N HIS A 150 0.36 8.18 9.07
CA HIS A 150 -0.63 7.39 8.34
C HIS A 150 -2.04 7.78 8.76
N HIS A 151 -3.03 7.43 7.94
CA HIS A 151 -4.42 7.48 8.40
C HIS A 151 -4.68 6.35 9.41
N PRO A 152 -5.52 6.56 10.44
CA PRO A 152 -5.64 5.67 11.59
C PRO A 152 -6.48 4.41 11.29
N VAL A 153 -6.05 3.63 10.28
CA VAL A 153 -6.69 2.37 9.88
C VAL A 153 -6.30 1.24 10.82
N LEU A 154 -5.03 1.16 11.22
CA LEU A 154 -4.56 0.13 12.16
C LEU A 154 -5.13 0.34 13.56
N GLU A 155 -5.48 1.57 13.92
CA GLU A 155 -6.13 1.94 15.17
C GLU A 155 -7.66 1.73 15.14
N GLY A 156 -8.21 1.26 14.02
CA GLY A 156 -9.63 0.98 13.86
C GLY A 156 -10.53 2.21 13.79
N LYS A 157 -9.96 3.42 13.62
CA LYS A 157 -10.73 4.67 13.51
C LYS A 157 -11.17 4.96 12.07
N MET A 158 -10.51 4.38 11.11
CA MET A 158 -10.84 4.40 9.68
C MET A 158 -10.79 3.00 9.10
N SER A 159 -11.47 2.80 7.99
CA SER A 159 -11.46 1.56 7.24
C SER A 159 -11.04 1.79 5.79
N CYS A 160 -10.60 0.73 5.13
CA CYS A 160 -10.32 0.78 3.69
C CYS A 160 -11.55 1.24 2.89
N ALA A 161 -12.76 0.83 3.32
CA ALA A 161 -14.02 1.16 2.67
C ALA A 161 -14.47 2.62 2.86
N ASP A 162 -13.77 3.43 3.66
CA ASP A 162 -14.05 4.86 3.75
C ASP A 162 -13.55 5.59 2.50
N CYS A 163 -12.47 5.09 1.88
CA CYS A 163 -11.91 5.63 0.65
C CYS A 163 -12.13 4.74 -0.58
N HIS A 164 -12.28 3.43 -0.39
CA HIS A 164 -12.38 2.45 -1.47
C HIS A 164 -13.78 1.86 -1.60
N GLU A 165 -14.26 1.75 -2.85
CA GLU A 165 -15.47 1.01 -3.21
C GLU A 165 -15.06 -0.27 -3.92
N VAL A 166 -15.14 -1.40 -3.22
CA VAL A 166 -14.61 -2.68 -3.71
C VAL A 166 -15.63 -3.51 -4.49
N HIS A 167 -16.93 -3.19 -4.36
CA HIS A 167 -18.00 -3.97 -4.99
C HIS A 167 -18.30 -3.56 -6.42
N LYS A 168 -17.82 -2.40 -6.90
CA LYS A 168 -18.11 -1.94 -8.26
C LYS A 168 -16.98 -1.08 -8.85
N GLY A 169 -16.83 -1.15 -10.16
CA GLY A 169 -16.00 -0.25 -10.95
C GLY A 169 -14.53 -0.18 -10.52
N ILE A 170 -14.00 1.01 -10.49
CA ILE A 170 -12.66 1.33 -9.99
C ILE A 170 -12.75 1.46 -8.47
N ALA A 171 -11.81 0.82 -7.76
CA ALA A 171 -11.85 0.70 -6.31
C ALA A 171 -11.57 2.01 -5.53
N ILE A 172 -11.85 3.18 -6.09
CA ILE A 172 -11.78 4.48 -5.42
C ILE A 172 -13.15 5.10 -5.49
N LYS A 173 -13.71 5.54 -4.36
CA LYS A 173 -14.99 6.24 -4.31
C LYS A 173 -14.96 7.48 -5.22
N GLY A 174 -16.09 7.76 -5.85
CA GLY A 174 -16.22 8.90 -6.76
C GLY A 174 -15.45 8.77 -8.08
N ALA A 175 -14.62 7.75 -8.27
CA ALA A 175 -13.94 7.54 -9.54
C ALA A 175 -14.94 7.20 -10.65
N PRO A 176 -14.77 7.76 -11.88
CA PRO A 176 -15.66 7.46 -12.99
C PRO A 176 -15.66 5.96 -13.31
N THR A 177 -16.83 5.36 -13.36
CA THR A 177 -17.00 3.91 -13.57
C THR A 177 -16.91 3.50 -15.04
N ASN A 178 -17.07 4.45 -15.97
CA ASN A 178 -17.03 4.16 -17.40
C ASN A 178 -16.30 5.26 -18.19
N ILE A 179 -15.99 4.95 -19.45
CA ILE A 179 -15.24 5.84 -20.33
C ILE A 179 -16.01 7.12 -20.68
N GLN A 180 -17.35 7.02 -20.75
CA GLN A 180 -18.20 8.16 -21.08
C GLN A 180 -18.27 9.19 -19.94
N GLN A 181 -18.26 8.72 -18.69
CA GLN A 181 -18.12 9.61 -17.53
C GLN A 181 -16.75 10.26 -17.50
N LYS A 182 -15.68 9.54 -17.89
CA LYS A 182 -14.34 10.10 -18.04
C LYS A 182 -14.28 11.19 -19.12
N LEU A 183 -14.96 10.98 -20.24
CA LEU A 183 -15.02 11.95 -21.34
C LEU A 183 -15.88 13.17 -21.00
N LYS A 184 -17.04 12.97 -20.35
CA LYS A 184 -17.90 14.07 -19.90
C LYS A 184 -17.22 14.97 -18.86
N ALA A 185 -16.33 14.42 -18.05
CA ALA A 185 -15.52 15.17 -17.11
C ALA A 185 -14.40 16.00 -17.78
N GLY A 186 -14.40 16.10 -19.13
CA GLY A 186 -13.45 16.94 -19.86
C GLY A 186 -11.97 16.58 -19.64
N GLY A 187 -11.67 15.31 -19.43
CA GLY A 187 -10.33 14.88 -19.02
C GLY A 187 -10.02 15.09 -17.53
N PHE A 188 -10.91 15.71 -16.77
CA PHE A 188 -10.79 15.93 -15.32
C PHE A 188 -11.07 14.68 -14.48
N ALA A 189 -10.77 13.49 -15.01
CA ALA A 189 -10.82 12.24 -14.24
C ALA A 189 -9.97 12.30 -12.94
N PHE A 190 -9.09 13.28 -12.84
CA PHE A 190 -8.28 13.56 -11.66
C PHE A 190 -9.08 14.22 -10.52
N LEU A 191 -10.05 15.07 -10.83
CA LEU A 191 -10.88 15.73 -9.81
C LEU A 191 -11.73 14.74 -9.04
N SER A 192 -12.20 13.66 -9.69
CA SER A 192 -12.98 12.63 -9.02
C SER A 192 -12.19 11.82 -7.98
N LYS A 193 -10.86 11.79 -8.09
CA LYS A 193 -10.00 11.18 -7.08
C LYS A 193 -9.87 12.04 -5.82
N ASN A 194 -9.91 13.36 -5.99
CA ASN A 194 -9.83 14.29 -4.88
C ASN A 194 -11.12 14.31 -4.06
N GLU A 195 -12.29 14.05 -4.67
CA GLU A 195 -13.57 14.03 -3.99
C GLU A 195 -13.58 13.11 -2.76
N THR A 196 -12.94 11.95 -2.87
CA THR A 196 -12.79 11.03 -1.71
C THR A 196 -12.05 11.69 -0.54
N CYS A 197 -11.04 12.49 -0.83
CA CYS A 197 -10.28 13.21 0.19
C CYS A 197 -11.10 14.34 0.81
N PHE A 198 -11.88 15.05 -0.03
CA PHE A 198 -12.71 16.18 0.38
C PHE A 198 -13.92 15.79 1.23
N GLU A 199 -14.27 14.50 1.35
CA GLU A 199 -15.27 14.05 2.31
C GLU A 199 -14.87 14.40 3.76
N CYS A 200 -13.57 14.47 4.05
CA CYS A 200 -13.02 14.82 5.36
C CYS A 200 -12.17 16.10 5.31
N HIS A 201 -11.37 16.30 4.26
CA HIS A 201 -10.47 17.44 4.10
C HIS A 201 -11.16 18.57 3.34
N THR A 202 -12.27 19.08 3.87
CA THR A 202 -13.13 20.07 3.22
C THR A 202 -12.44 21.40 2.96
N GLN A 203 -11.48 21.79 3.80
CA GLN A 203 -10.75 23.05 3.68
C GLN A 203 -9.85 23.12 2.44
N GLN A 204 -9.39 21.96 1.95
CA GLN A 204 -8.53 21.86 0.78
C GLN A 204 -9.32 21.82 -0.54
N ARG A 205 -10.65 21.84 -0.48
CA ARG A 205 -11.50 21.73 -1.66
C ARG A 205 -11.50 23.00 -2.51
N GLY A 206 -11.35 24.14 -1.88
CA GLY A 206 -11.58 25.43 -2.54
C GLY A 206 -13.07 25.75 -2.69
N PRO A 207 -13.47 26.58 -3.65
CA PRO A 207 -12.61 27.22 -4.67
C PRO A 207 -11.65 28.27 -4.08
N PHE A 208 -10.45 28.34 -4.64
CA PHE A 208 -9.51 29.40 -4.31
C PHE A 208 -9.43 30.41 -5.46
N VAL A 209 -9.14 31.67 -5.15
CA VAL A 209 -8.93 32.69 -6.17
C VAL A 209 -7.69 32.38 -7.00
N TYR A 210 -6.65 31.87 -6.33
CA TYR A 210 -5.40 31.42 -6.92
C TYR A 210 -5.21 29.94 -6.61
N GLU A 211 -5.63 29.09 -7.53
CA GLU A 211 -5.47 27.64 -7.39
C GLU A 211 -4.03 27.20 -7.70
N HIS A 212 -3.54 26.23 -6.98
CA HIS A 212 -2.30 25.55 -7.34
C HIS A 212 -2.60 24.48 -8.40
N GLU A 213 -2.05 24.62 -9.59
CA GLU A 213 -2.33 23.73 -10.74
C GLU A 213 -2.08 22.25 -10.43
N ALA A 214 -1.12 21.95 -9.53
CA ALA A 214 -0.83 20.59 -9.11
C ALA A 214 -2.04 19.85 -8.50
N LEU A 215 -3.01 20.57 -7.90
CA LEU A 215 -4.23 19.96 -7.37
C LEU A 215 -5.09 19.29 -8.43
N ARG A 216 -5.02 19.77 -9.67
CA ARG A 216 -5.74 19.16 -10.81
C ARG A 216 -5.18 17.79 -11.17
N GLN A 217 -3.93 17.50 -10.82
CA GLN A 217 -3.32 16.19 -11.02
C GLN A 217 -3.67 15.19 -9.91
N GLY A 218 -4.19 15.68 -8.78
CA GLY A 218 -4.67 14.89 -7.66
C GLY A 218 -3.83 15.02 -6.40
N CYS A 219 -4.46 14.85 -5.25
CA CYS A 219 -3.81 14.96 -3.93
C CYS A 219 -2.61 14.00 -3.79
N THR A 220 -2.68 12.84 -4.43
CA THR A 220 -1.64 11.80 -4.37
C THR A 220 -0.35 12.14 -5.12
N VAL A 221 -0.30 13.23 -5.86
CA VAL A 221 0.95 13.76 -6.45
C VAL A 221 1.90 14.19 -5.33
N CYS A 222 1.35 14.75 -4.26
CA CYS A 222 2.11 15.24 -3.12
C CYS A 222 1.99 14.36 -1.89
N HIS A 223 0.87 13.63 -1.71
CA HIS A 223 0.57 12.86 -0.51
C HIS A 223 0.46 11.36 -0.78
N SER A 224 0.95 10.58 0.19
CA SER A 224 0.78 9.11 0.25
C SER A 224 -0.29 8.78 1.30
N PRO A 225 -1.55 8.51 0.90
CA PRO A 225 -2.67 8.40 1.83
C PRO A 225 -2.59 7.18 2.75
N HIS A 226 -1.84 6.15 2.39
CA HIS A 226 -1.68 4.96 3.23
C HIS A 226 -0.63 5.16 4.33
N GLY A 227 0.42 5.96 4.06
CA GLY A 227 1.44 6.26 5.04
C GLY A 227 2.70 6.85 4.43
N SER A 228 3.45 7.57 5.25
CA SER A 228 4.71 8.21 4.87
C SER A 228 5.65 8.32 6.07
N VAL A 229 6.93 8.37 5.80
CA VAL A 229 7.95 8.78 6.77
C VAL A 229 7.97 10.28 6.99
N ASN A 230 7.33 11.04 6.10
CA ASN A 230 7.28 12.49 6.14
C ASN A 230 5.97 12.96 6.78
N GLN A 231 6.04 14.04 7.55
CA GLN A 231 4.85 14.68 8.11
C GLN A 231 3.84 15.04 7.02
N ARG A 232 2.55 15.15 7.41
CA ARG A 232 1.44 15.46 6.51
C ARG A 232 1.29 14.47 5.35
N LEU A 233 1.79 13.24 5.51
CA LEU A 233 1.77 12.17 4.51
C LEU A 233 2.46 12.58 3.19
N LEU A 234 3.46 13.46 3.22
CA LEU A 234 4.13 13.93 2.00
C LEU A 234 4.98 12.81 1.39
N ASN A 235 4.95 12.74 0.05
CA ASN A 235 5.77 11.80 -0.72
C ASN A 235 7.27 12.10 -0.58
N GLU A 236 7.62 13.38 -0.45
CA GLU A 236 8.99 13.85 -0.32
C GLU A 236 9.13 14.83 0.82
N ARG A 237 10.34 14.97 1.29
CA ARG A 237 10.65 15.85 2.41
C ARG A 237 11.00 17.25 1.92
N ASN A 238 10.48 18.26 2.64
CA ASN A 238 10.85 19.68 2.48
C ASN A 238 10.73 20.16 1.02
N ALA A 239 11.66 21.00 0.60
CA ALA A 239 11.71 21.60 -0.73
C ALA A 239 11.82 20.55 -1.85
N THR A 240 12.32 19.34 -1.60
CA THR A 240 12.44 18.28 -2.60
C THR A 240 11.12 17.97 -3.29
N LEU A 241 9.99 18.06 -2.57
CA LEU A 241 8.67 17.88 -3.15
C LEU A 241 8.37 18.94 -4.21
N CYS A 242 8.65 20.21 -3.90
CA CYS A 242 8.31 21.36 -4.76
C CYS A 242 9.19 21.41 -6.00
N ILE A 243 10.48 21.18 -5.84
CA ILE A 243 11.46 21.28 -6.94
C ILE A 243 11.37 20.16 -7.96
N LYS A 244 10.54 19.16 -7.75
CA LYS A 244 10.19 18.16 -8.78
C LYS A 244 9.47 18.79 -9.97
N CYS A 245 8.74 19.88 -9.75
CA CYS A 245 7.97 20.60 -10.76
C CYS A 245 8.46 22.03 -10.94
N HIS A 246 8.91 22.68 -9.85
CA HIS A 246 9.45 24.04 -9.89
C HIS A 246 10.91 24.01 -10.25
N PHE A 247 11.19 24.29 -11.51
CA PHE A 247 12.52 24.23 -12.09
C PHE A 247 13.44 25.29 -11.45
N GLN A 248 14.67 24.87 -11.16
CA GLN A 248 15.73 25.72 -10.63
C GLN A 248 16.72 26.06 -11.74
N GLU A 249 17.05 27.34 -11.88
CA GLU A 249 18.04 27.82 -12.82
C GLU A 249 19.17 28.51 -12.08
N GLN A 250 20.40 28.06 -12.26
CA GLN A 250 21.59 28.76 -11.76
C GLN A 250 22.08 29.74 -12.83
N LYS A 251 21.65 30.99 -12.75
CA LYS A 251 22.05 32.04 -13.70
C LYS A 251 23.50 32.53 -13.52
N SER A 252 24.03 32.45 -12.30
CA SER A 252 25.41 32.78 -11.97
C SER A 252 25.83 32.02 -10.71
N PRO A 253 27.13 31.90 -10.39
CA PRO A 253 27.59 31.24 -9.18
C PRO A 253 26.93 31.80 -7.92
N GLY A 254 26.25 30.93 -7.16
CA GLY A 254 25.54 31.28 -5.92
C GLY A 254 24.13 31.87 -6.10
N HIS A 255 23.66 32.06 -7.33
CA HIS A 255 22.32 32.61 -7.62
C HIS A 255 21.42 31.54 -8.22
N ILE A 256 20.40 31.12 -7.46
CA ILE A 256 19.40 30.12 -7.85
C ILE A 256 18.06 30.80 -8.04
N PHE A 257 17.54 30.73 -9.25
CA PHE A 257 16.25 31.28 -9.61
C PHE A 257 15.19 30.18 -9.67
N ILE A 258 14.01 30.48 -9.13
CA ILE A 258 12.81 29.64 -9.24
C ILE A 258 11.69 30.59 -9.64
N GLY A 259 11.06 30.35 -10.81
CA GLY A 259 10.03 31.23 -11.34
C GLY A 259 10.49 32.70 -11.48
N ASP A 260 11.67 32.92 -12.07
CA ASP A 260 12.30 34.24 -12.29
C ASP A 260 12.66 35.05 -11.04
N VAL A 261 12.47 34.51 -9.84
CA VAL A 261 12.85 35.14 -8.58
C VAL A 261 14.10 34.47 -8.03
N ASP A 262 15.06 35.26 -7.56
CA ASP A 262 16.26 34.75 -6.88
C ASP A 262 15.90 34.20 -5.49
N HIS A 263 16.05 32.91 -5.32
CA HIS A 263 15.76 32.18 -4.08
C HIS A 263 17.01 31.81 -3.28
N SER A 264 18.19 32.27 -3.70
CA SER A 264 19.48 31.86 -3.11
C SER A 264 19.53 32.04 -1.59
N SER A 265 19.07 33.19 -1.09
CA SER A 265 19.02 33.48 0.34
C SER A 265 17.90 32.74 1.07
N PHE A 266 16.80 32.43 0.38
CA PHE A 266 15.62 31.81 0.98
C PHE A 266 15.77 30.29 1.16
N LEU A 267 16.48 29.61 0.25
CA LEU A 267 16.69 28.15 0.31
C LEU A 267 17.41 27.68 1.58
N GLN A 268 18.15 28.59 2.24
CA GLN A 268 18.83 28.30 3.49
C GLN A 268 17.96 28.57 4.74
N GLN A 269 16.84 29.28 4.58
CA GLN A 269 16.01 29.75 5.70
C GLN A 269 14.92 28.74 6.12
N GLY A 270 14.63 27.74 5.30
CA GLY A 270 13.61 26.76 5.63
C GLY A 270 13.04 26.03 4.43
N THR A 271 11.80 25.60 4.58
CA THR A 271 11.04 24.94 3.50
C THR A 271 10.28 25.97 2.68
N CYS A 272 9.87 25.60 1.47
CA CYS A 272 9.07 26.49 0.59
C CYS A 272 7.78 26.98 1.24
N TRP A 273 7.18 26.20 2.13
CA TRP A 273 5.98 26.57 2.89
C TRP A 273 6.25 27.09 4.31
N SER A 274 7.46 27.50 4.60
CA SER A 274 7.77 28.15 5.89
C SER A 274 7.05 29.47 6.02
N ALA A 275 6.86 29.92 7.26
CA ALA A 275 6.19 31.19 7.58
C ALA A 275 6.75 32.34 6.76
N GLY A 276 5.84 33.11 6.12
CA GLY A 276 6.18 34.22 5.23
C GLY A 276 6.59 33.83 3.81
N CYS A 277 6.58 32.51 3.47
CA CYS A 277 6.88 32.05 2.11
C CYS A 277 5.59 31.58 1.41
N HIS A 278 5.50 30.32 0.97
CA HIS A 278 4.33 29.77 0.27
C HIS A 278 3.47 28.93 1.24
N GLU A 279 2.74 29.57 2.13
CA GLU A 279 2.06 28.93 3.27
C GLU A 279 0.80 28.17 2.85
N GLU A 280 0.20 28.53 1.70
CA GLU A 280 -1.05 27.97 1.16
C GLU A 280 -0.82 27.12 -0.11
N PRO A 281 -0.10 26.00 -0.02
CA PRO A 281 0.24 25.21 -1.21
C PRO A 281 -0.96 24.59 -1.93
N HIS A 282 -2.14 24.56 -1.30
CA HIS A 282 -3.37 24.06 -1.91
C HIS A 282 -4.12 25.15 -2.71
N GLY A 283 -3.81 26.40 -2.49
CA GLY A 283 -4.45 27.56 -3.12
C GLY A 283 -4.62 28.70 -2.14
N SER A 284 -4.60 29.91 -2.63
CA SER A 284 -4.73 31.14 -1.83
C SER A 284 -5.87 32.00 -2.34
N ASN A 285 -6.56 32.67 -1.42
CA ASN A 285 -7.55 33.67 -1.74
C ASN A 285 -6.97 35.11 -1.75
N VAL A 286 -5.68 35.24 -1.48
CA VAL A 286 -5.02 36.54 -1.27
C VAL A 286 -4.00 36.85 -2.36
N THR A 287 -3.16 35.89 -2.74
CA THR A 287 -2.05 36.16 -3.65
C THR A 287 -1.71 34.94 -4.53
N PRO A 288 -1.29 35.16 -5.79
CA PRO A 288 -0.84 34.11 -6.69
C PRO A 288 0.46 33.42 -6.19
N LEU A 289 1.16 34.02 -5.24
CA LEU A 289 2.34 33.42 -4.61
C LEU A 289 1.98 32.38 -3.54
N LEU A 290 0.71 32.00 -3.40
CA LEU A 290 0.20 31.03 -2.43
C LEU A 290 0.61 31.39 -0.98
N ARG A 291 0.47 32.67 -0.63
CA ARG A 291 0.64 33.23 0.72
C ARG A 291 -0.71 33.54 1.34
N TYR A 292 -0.74 33.80 2.66
CA TYR A 292 -1.89 34.43 3.32
C TYR A 292 -2.14 35.84 2.81
#